data_f53e356d97f3b44b62d4aee820c6532c
#
_entry.id   f53e356d97f3b44b62d4aee820c6532c
#
_cell.length_a   1.000
_cell.length_b   1.000
_cell.length_c   1.000
_cell.angle_alpha   90.00
_cell.angle_beta   90.00
_cell.angle_gamma   90.00
#
_symmetry.space_group_name_H-M   'P 1'
#
loop_
_entity.id
_entity.type
_entity.pdbx_description
1 polymer ?
#
loop_
_entity_poly.entity_id
_entity_poly.type
_entity_poly.pdbx_seq_one_letter_code
_entity_poly.pdbx_strand_id
1 'polypeptide(L)'
;SDGHGTAVTGAVLNANPDAVIFFVEGFSDAAVLAAANQPLVDIITTSFGPILSVPVPGIEDATKVAVVQEKKIHTGAADNSPSPAIQDSTAGPPWSIGISGYAEEDDDQKETMSGSYPDIAADWTQFLPNHDDIDGYHWTSGTSFATPRTAGLLSEVLESLRSEFGDLSSGADPNLRMGLIVNGTNFSLTNDDLRDALNLSAW
;
A
#
# COMPACT_ATOMS: atom_id res chain seq x y z
N SER A 1 -16.60 -9.21 11.56
CA SER A 1 -15.83 -8.90 10.34
C SER A 1 -16.83 -8.68 9.21
N ASP A 2 -16.73 -7.57 8.54
CA ASP A 2 -17.60 -7.17 7.44
C ASP A 2 -17.05 -7.56 6.06
N GLY A 3 -16.08 -8.47 6.00
CA GLY A 3 -15.44 -8.94 4.78
C GLY A 3 -14.47 -7.97 4.11
N HIS A 4 -14.28 -6.80 4.67
CA HIS A 4 -13.38 -5.81 4.12
C HIS A 4 -11.97 -6.36 3.84
N GLY A 5 -11.41 -7.14 4.78
CA GLY A 5 -10.10 -7.77 4.60
C GLY A 5 -10.04 -8.77 3.43
N THR A 6 -11.14 -9.49 3.16
CA THR A 6 -11.26 -10.39 2.01
C THR A 6 -11.17 -9.62 0.70
N ALA A 7 -11.91 -8.52 0.58
CA ALA A 7 -11.88 -7.65 -0.59
C ALA A 7 -10.52 -6.96 -0.77
N VAL A 8 -9.91 -6.46 0.31
CA VAL A 8 -8.55 -5.88 0.30
C VAL A 8 -7.52 -6.88 -0.22
N THR A 9 -7.58 -8.13 0.28
CA THR A 9 -6.71 -9.21 -0.21
C THR A 9 -6.96 -9.49 -1.70
N GLY A 10 -8.21 -9.53 -2.12
CA GLY A 10 -8.60 -9.67 -3.52
C GLY A 10 -8.03 -8.58 -4.41
N ALA A 11 -7.99 -7.34 -3.95
CA ALA A 11 -7.43 -6.22 -4.71
C ALA A 11 -5.91 -6.35 -4.92
N VAL A 12 -5.16 -6.88 -3.95
CA VAL A 12 -3.73 -7.22 -4.16
C VAL A 12 -3.59 -8.30 -5.22
N LEU A 13 -4.33 -9.40 -5.08
CA LEU A 13 -4.23 -10.57 -5.97
C LEU A 13 -4.75 -10.32 -7.38
N ASN A 14 -5.68 -9.38 -7.56
CA ASN A 14 -6.10 -8.93 -8.89
C ASN A 14 -4.96 -8.19 -9.62
N ALA A 15 -4.11 -7.50 -8.89
CA ALA A 15 -2.96 -6.79 -9.45
C ALA A 15 -1.74 -7.71 -9.60
N ASN A 16 -1.47 -8.57 -8.62
CA ASN A 16 -0.40 -9.57 -8.66
C ASN A 16 -0.91 -10.92 -8.12
N PRO A 17 -1.32 -11.86 -9.00
CA PRO A 17 -1.81 -13.17 -8.58
C PRO A 17 -0.77 -14.03 -7.86
N ASP A 18 0.51 -13.77 -8.06
CA ASP A 18 1.61 -14.53 -7.47
C ASP A 18 2.07 -13.96 -6.11
N ALA A 19 1.45 -12.86 -5.66
CA ALA A 19 1.78 -12.26 -4.37
C ALA A 19 1.46 -13.20 -3.20
N VAL A 20 2.41 -13.36 -2.29
CA VAL A 20 2.21 -14.09 -1.04
C VAL A 20 1.65 -13.14 0.02
N ILE A 21 0.45 -13.43 0.49
CA ILE A 21 -0.26 -12.58 1.45
C ILE A 21 0.04 -12.99 2.89
N PHE A 22 0.56 -12.05 3.67
CA PHE A 22 0.62 -12.14 5.13
C PHE A 22 -0.46 -11.22 5.71
N PHE A 23 -1.58 -11.81 6.11
CA PHE A 23 -2.72 -11.06 6.64
C PHE A 23 -2.56 -10.80 8.15
N VAL A 24 -2.69 -9.54 8.55
CA VAL A 24 -2.72 -9.13 9.95
C VAL A 24 -4.08 -8.49 10.25
N GLU A 25 -4.83 -9.10 11.16
CA GLU A 25 -6.12 -8.56 11.59
C GLU A 25 -5.92 -7.42 12.59
N GLY A 26 -6.54 -6.27 12.32
CA GLY A 26 -6.59 -5.14 13.23
C GLY A 26 -6.42 -3.78 12.56
N PHE A 27 -6.81 -2.73 13.30
CA PHE A 27 -6.74 -1.33 12.89
C PHE A 27 -5.96 -0.51 13.92
N SER A 28 -4.78 -0.99 14.30
CA SER A 28 -4.00 -0.38 15.37
C SER A 28 -2.50 -0.32 15.04
N ASP A 29 -1.77 0.47 15.80
CA ASP A 29 -0.32 0.50 15.83
C ASP A 29 0.30 -0.89 16.04
N ALA A 30 -0.29 -1.69 16.94
CA ALA A 30 0.17 -3.06 17.20
C ALA A 30 0.06 -3.96 15.96
N ALA A 31 -1.01 -3.81 15.15
CA ALA A 31 -1.17 -4.55 13.90
C ALA A 31 -0.11 -4.15 12.87
N VAL A 32 0.14 -2.85 12.70
CA VAL A 32 1.19 -2.34 11.79
C VAL A 32 2.57 -2.82 12.25
N LEU A 33 2.87 -2.75 13.55
CA LEU A 33 4.14 -3.26 14.11
C LEU A 33 4.29 -4.77 13.92
N ALA A 34 3.20 -5.55 14.03
CA ALA A 34 3.24 -6.98 13.78
C ALA A 34 3.64 -7.28 12.33
N ALA A 35 3.12 -6.53 11.35
CA ALA A 35 3.52 -6.64 9.95
C ALA A 35 4.97 -6.13 9.74
N ALA A 36 5.33 -5.02 10.38
CA ALA A 36 6.67 -4.45 10.27
C ALA A 36 7.76 -5.44 10.74
N ASN A 37 7.48 -6.18 11.80
CA ASN A 37 8.43 -7.14 12.39
C ASN A 37 8.50 -8.50 11.64
N GLN A 38 7.70 -8.70 10.58
CA GLN A 38 7.79 -9.93 9.79
C GLN A 38 8.95 -9.88 8.80
N PRO A 39 9.97 -10.74 8.92
CA PRO A 39 11.17 -10.65 8.08
C PRO A 39 10.90 -10.93 6.59
N LEU A 40 9.83 -11.66 6.26
CA LEU A 40 9.49 -12.03 4.88
C LEU A 40 8.49 -11.06 4.21
N VAL A 41 8.03 -10.03 4.90
CA VAL A 41 7.12 -9.03 4.35
C VAL A 41 7.95 -7.89 3.75
N ASP A 42 7.81 -7.65 2.46
CA ASP A 42 8.45 -6.54 1.74
C ASP A 42 7.56 -5.30 1.70
N ILE A 43 6.26 -5.50 1.49
CA ILE A 43 5.28 -4.43 1.30
C ILE A 43 4.18 -4.54 2.35
N ILE A 44 3.85 -3.43 2.99
CA ILE A 44 2.72 -3.31 3.90
C ILE A 44 1.69 -2.40 3.25
N THR A 45 0.44 -2.85 3.19
CA THR A 45 -0.69 -2.04 2.74
C THR A 45 -1.69 -1.87 3.87
N THR A 46 -2.09 -0.63 4.13
CA THR A 46 -3.06 -0.28 5.17
C THR A 46 -4.28 0.37 4.55
N SER A 47 -5.40 -0.36 4.59
CA SER A 47 -6.69 0.10 4.08
C SER A 47 -7.59 0.57 5.21
N PHE A 48 -7.05 1.32 6.15
CA PHE A 48 -7.78 1.91 7.26
C PHE A 48 -7.15 3.24 7.65
N GLY A 49 -7.95 4.12 8.16
CA GLY A 49 -7.53 5.34 8.82
C GLY A 49 -8.57 5.71 9.89
N PRO A 50 -8.18 6.41 10.95
CA PRO A 50 -9.17 6.98 11.84
C PRO A 50 -9.96 8.04 11.09
N ILE A 51 -11.29 7.98 11.19
CA ILE A 51 -12.23 9.01 10.72
C ILE A 51 -12.09 10.28 11.60
N LEU A 52 -10.89 10.58 12.01
CA LEU A 52 -10.60 11.72 12.86
C LEU A 52 -9.74 12.70 12.09
N SER A 53 -10.06 13.96 12.19
CA SER A 53 -9.27 15.07 11.63
C SER A 53 -7.89 15.25 12.27
N VAL A 54 -7.42 14.29 13.06
CA VAL A 54 -6.15 14.38 13.79
C VAL A 54 -5.42 13.05 13.64
N PRO A 55 -4.14 13.07 13.27
CA PRO A 55 -3.30 11.87 13.20
C PRO A 55 -3.26 11.12 14.52
N VAL A 56 -3.18 9.80 14.46
CA VAL A 56 -2.97 8.93 15.63
C VAL A 56 -1.47 8.65 15.74
N PRO A 57 -0.75 9.28 16.66
CA PRO A 57 0.71 9.21 16.74
C PRO A 57 1.26 7.78 16.79
N GLY A 58 0.59 6.87 17.49
CA GLY A 58 1.01 5.48 17.57
C GLY A 58 1.01 4.77 16.21
N ILE A 59 0.03 5.04 15.34
CA ILE A 59 -0.03 4.48 13.99
C ILE A 59 1.07 5.09 13.10
N GLU A 60 1.28 6.39 13.18
CA GLU A 60 2.36 7.07 12.47
C GLU A 60 3.73 6.51 12.86
N ASP A 61 3.98 6.35 14.16
CA ASP A 61 5.23 5.78 14.66
C ASP A 61 5.41 4.33 14.17
N ALA A 62 4.35 3.54 14.12
CA ALA A 62 4.40 2.16 13.62
C ALA A 62 4.72 2.11 12.12
N THR A 63 4.14 2.98 11.29
CA THR A 63 4.48 3.08 9.87
C THR A 63 5.91 3.58 9.68
N LYS A 64 6.39 4.48 10.55
CA LYS A 64 7.78 4.93 10.54
C LYS A 64 8.76 3.79 10.85
N VAL A 65 8.44 2.94 11.83
CA VAL A 65 9.22 1.72 12.09
C VAL A 65 9.28 0.86 10.83
N ALA A 66 8.14 0.59 10.20
CA ALA A 66 8.07 -0.23 9.00
C ALA A 66 8.97 0.29 7.86
N VAL A 67 8.89 1.58 7.55
CA VAL A 67 9.58 2.16 6.39
C VAL A 67 11.03 2.55 6.73
N VAL A 68 11.24 3.26 7.83
CA VAL A 68 12.55 3.84 8.11
C VAL A 68 13.50 2.83 8.77
N GLN A 69 13.01 1.98 9.68
CA GLN A 69 13.84 1.02 10.40
C GLN A 69 13.88 -0.32 9.67
N GLU A 70 12.73 -0.87 9.30
CA GLU A 70 12.60 -2.17 8.65
C GLU A 70 12.72 -2.12 7.11
N LYS A 71 12.87 -0.93 6.54
CA LYS A 71 13.08 -0.71 5.09
C LYS A 71 12.02 -1.35 4.20
N LYS A 72 10.76 -1.38 4.66
CA LYS A 72 9.63 -1.90 3.89
C LYS A 72 8.99 -0.80 3.06
N ILE A 73 8.34 -1.20 1.97
CA ILE A 73 7.40 -0.32 1.27
C ILE A 73 6.12 -0.23 2.09
N HIS A 74 5.53 0.95 2.18
CA HIS A 74 4.24 1.15 2.83
C HIS A 74 3.31 1.98 1.95
N THR A 75 2.12 1.44 1.68
CA THR A 75 1.02 2.16 1.03
C THR A 75 -0.11 2.37 2.02
N GLY A 76 -0.65 3.58 2.09
CA GLY A 76 -1.73 3.96 2.99
C GLY A 76 -2.93 4.54 2.26
N ALA A 77 -4.14 4.15 2.65
CA ALA A 77 -5.38 4.70 2.10
C ALA A 77 -5.61 6.13 2.59
N ALA A 78 -5.87 7.06 1.66
CA ALA A 78 -5.98 8.49 1.94
C ALA A 78 -7.41 8.96 2.26
N ASP A 79 -8.23 8.08 2.86
CA ASP A 79 -9.65 8.29 3.18
C ASP A 79 -10.57 8.43 1.95
N ASN A 80 -11.88 8.30 2.20
CA ASN A 80 -12.94 8.40 1.18
C ASN A 80 -13.70 9.74 1.24
N SER A 81 -13.23 10.67 2.03
CA SER A 81 -13.86 12.00 2.17
C SER A 81 -13.12 13.04 1.33
N PRO A 82 -13.83 13.88 0.55
CA PRO A 82 -13.19 14.91 -0.26
C PRO A 82 -12.73 16.12 0.59
N SER A 83 -12.24 15.89 1.78
CA SER A 83 -11.83 16.94 2.71
C SER A 83 -10.32 17.00 2.87
N PRO A 84 -9.66 18.04 2.37
CA PRO A 84 -8.22 18.21 2.56
C PRO A 84 -7.80 18.49 4.01
N ALA A 85 -8.76 18.64 4.91
CA ALA A 85 -8.49 18.89 6.32
C ALA A 85 -8.30 17.61 7.15
N ILE A 86 -8.59 16.44 6.58
CA ILE A 86 -8.41 15.15 7.24
C ILE A 86 -6.98 14.67 6.95
N GLN A 87 -6.20 14.50 7.98
CA GLN A 87 -4.86 13.94 7.88
C GLN A 87 -4.90 12.48 8.32
N ASP A 88 -4.75 11.58 7.38
CA ASP A 88 -4.73 10.14 7.65
C ASP A 88 -3.39 9.71 8.24
N SER A 89 -3.43 8.88 9.28
CA SER A 89 -2.23 8.41 9.97
C SER A 89 -1.41 7.40 9.18
N THR A 90 -1.99 6.82 8.12
CA THR A 90 -1.34 5.83 7.28
C THR A 90 -0.86 6.41 5.94
N ALA A 91 -1.62 7.31 5.35
CA ALA A 91 -1.30 7.94 4.07
C ALA A 91 -0.56 9.29 4.21
N GLY A 92 -0.83 10.04 5.30
CA GLY A 92 -0.28 11.37 5.50
C GLY A 92 1.20 11.48 5.86
N PRO A 93 1.82 10.50 6.55
CA PRO A 93 3.23 10.57 6.87
C PRO A 93 4.14 10.61 5.65
N PRO A 94 5.19 11.45 5.64
CA PRO A 94 6.05 11.63 4.45
C PRO A 94 6.86 10.40 4.06
N TRP A 95 6.99 9.41 4.93
CA TRP A 95 7.62 8.13 4.62
C TRP A 95 6.67 7.10 3.99
N SER A 96 5.35 7.31 4.02
CA SER A 96 4.35 6.44 3.40
C SER A 96 4.03 6.89 1.98
N ILE A 97 3.52 6.00 1.14
CA ILE A 97 2.92 6.34 -0.14
C ILE A 97 1.41 6.45 0.07
N GLY A 98 0.88 7.66 0.05
CA GLY A 98 -0.54 7.93 0.20
C GLY A 98 -1.31 7.69 -1.09
N ILE A 99 -2.34 6.85 -1.04
CA ILE A 99 -3.12 6.44 -2.21
C ILE A 99 -4.53 7.02 -2.15
N SER A 100 -4.85 7.86 -3.13
CA SER A 100 -6.20 8.33 -3.45
C SER A 100 -6.92 7.38 -4.40
N GLY A 101 -8.19 7.61 -4.64
CA GLY A 101 -9.01 6.84 -5.57
C GLY A 101 -9.58 7.68 -6.70
N TYR A 102 -9.73 7.06 -7.87
CA TYR A 102 -10.57 7.55 -8.96
C TYR A 102 -11.40 6.40 -9.51
N ALA A 103 -12.52 6.70 -10.18
CA ALA A 103 -13.32 5.72 -10.90
C ALA A 103 -12.90 5.71 -12.37
N GLU A 104 -12.37 4.58 -12.85
CA GLU A 104 -11.93 4.44 -14.24
C GLU A 104 -13.11 4.43 -15.24
N GLU A 105 -14.28 3.99 -14.78
CA GLU A 105 -15.49 3.85 -15.63
C GLU A 105 -16.15 5.19 -15.97
N ASP A 106 -15.80 6.26 -15.31
CA ASP A 106 -16.39 7.58 -15.51
C ASP A 106 -15.32 8.54 -16.04
N ASP A 107 -15.06 8.47 -17.32
CA ASP A 107 -14.04 9.25 -18.04
C ASP A 107 -14.08 10.77 -17.76
N ASP A 108 -15.22 11.27 -17.25
CA ASP A 108 -15.46 12.67 -16.98
C ASP A 108 -15.40 13.05 -15.49
N GLN A 109 -15.37 12.09 -14.58
CA GLN A 109 -15.42 12.35 -13.15
C GLN A 109 -14.19 11.76 -12.45
N LYS A 110 -13.11 12.48 -12.51
CA LYS A 110 -11.99 12.27 -11.60
C LYS A 110 -12.44 12.65 -10.17
N GLU A 111 -13.31 11.85 -9.60
CA GLU A 111 -13.63 11.97 -8.18
C GLU A 111 -12.42 11.49 -7.38
N THR A 112 -11.43 12.35 -7.28
CA THR A 112 -10.39 12.21 -6.31
C THR A 112 -11.00 12.37 -4.94
N MET A 113 -11.51 11.28 -4.40
CA MET A 113 -11.85 11.25 -2.98
C MET A 113 -10.57 10.95 -2.22
N SER A 114 -10.07 11.94 -1.55
CA SER A 114 -8.96 11.76 -0.64
C SER A 114 -9.02 12.79 0.45
N GLY A 115 -8.69 12.38 1.63
CA GLY A 115 -8.31 13.27 2.70
C GLY A 115 -7.12 14.13 2.31
N SER A 116 -6.06 14.12 3.04
CA SER A 116 -4.93 15.01 2.82
C SER A 116 -3.86 14.43 1.89
N TYR A 117 -3.50 15.18 0.89
CA TYR A 117 -2.23 15.09 0.14
C TYR A 117 -1.81 13.66 -0.25
N PRO A 118 -2.58 12.94 -1.09
CA PRO A 118 -2.13 11.67 -1.63
C PRO A 118 -0.93 11.90 -2.56
N ASP A 119 -0.03 10.93 -2.58
CA ASP A 119 1.09 10.94 -3.54
C ASP A 119 0.61 10.58 -4.94
N ILE A 120 -0.31 9.61 -5.02
CA ILE A 120 -0.87 9.12 -6.28
C ILE A 120 -2.35 8.78 -6.14
N ALA A 121 -3.03 8.63 -7.29
CA ALA A 121 -4.39 8.09 -7.37
C ALA A 121 -4.39 6.78 -8.16
N ALA A 122 -5.19 5.81 -7.73
CA ALA A 122 -5.39 4.55 -8.42
C ALA A 122 -6.89 4.24 -8.56
N ASP A 123 -7.24 3.35 -9.48
CA ASP A 123 -8.62 2.91 -9.65
C ASP A 123 -9.15 2.27 -8.36
N TRP A 124 -10.22 2.84 -7.85
CA TRP A 124 -10.83 2.44 -6.58
C TRP A 124 -12.07 1.57 -6.74
N THR A 125 -12.63 1.49 -7.97
CA THR A 125 -13.82 0.68 -8.26
C THR A 125 -13.41 -0.67 -8.83
N GLN A 126 -13.57 -1.72 -8.05
CA GLN A 126 -13.08 -3.04 -8.40
C GLN A 126 -14.13 -4.12 -8.14
N PHE A 127 -14.07 -5.19 -8.94
CA PHE A 127 -14.87 -6.40 -8.76
C PHE A 127 -14.10 -7.37 -7.88
N LEU A 128 -14.46 -7.44 -6.59
CA LEU A 128 -13.70 -8.10 -5.53
C LEU A 128 -14.48 -9.22 -4.85
N PRO A 129 -13.76 -10.20 -4.26
CA PRO A 129 -14.42 -11.31 -3.57
C PRO A 129 -15.24 -10.82 -2.37
N ASN A 130 -16.39 -11.46 -2.21
CA ASN A 130 -17.33 -11.23 -1.12
C ASN A 130 -17.21 -12.36 -0.10
N HIS A 131 -16.97 -12.02 1.18
CA HIS A 131 -16.82 -13.04 2.23
C HIS A 131 -18.14 -13.73 2.63
N ASP A 132 -19.27 -13.11 2.33
CA ASP A 132 -20.60 -13.66 2.66
C ASP A 132 -21.10 -14.69 1.63
N ASP A 133 -20.42 -14.80 0.50
CA ASP A 133 -20.78 -15.70 -0.57
C ASP A 133 -19.52 -16.42 -1.08
N ILE A 134 -19.46 -17.74 -0.86
CA ILE A 134 -18.37 -18.56 -1.40
C ILE A 134 -18.45 -18.48 -2.92
N ASP A 135 -17.34 -18.12 -3.56
CA ASP A 135 -17.24 -17.85 -4.99
C ASP A 135 -18.00 -16.57 -5.46
N GLY A 136 -18.52 -15.78 -4.51
CA GLY A 136 -19.18 -14.51 -4.80
C GLY A 136 -18.20 -13.37 -5.00
N TYR A 137 -18.53 -12.49 -5.93
CA TYR A 137 -17.83 -11.23 -6.19
C TYR A 137 -18.84 -10.09 -6.29
N HIS A 138 -18.41 -8.90 -5.93
CA HIS A 138 -19.24 -7.69 -6.06
C HIS A 138 -18.40 -6.47 -6.42
N TRP A 139 -19.02 -5.50 -7.05
CA TRP A 139 -18.42 -4.20 -7.26
C TRP A 139 -18.35 -3.42 -5.94
N THR A 140 -17.19 -2.88 -5.66
CA THR A 140 -16.97 -2.05 -4.47
C THR A 140 -16.00 -0.93 -4.80
N SER A 141 -16.11 0.19 -4.08
CA SER A 141 -15.30 1.38 -4.32
C SER A 141 -14.73 1.93 -3.01
N GLY A 142 -13.59 2.54 -3.09
CA GLY A 142 -12.93 3.22 -2.00
C GLY A 142 -11.42 3.20 -2.10
N THR A 143 -10.77 4.15 -1.45
CA THR A 143 -9.30 4.18 -1.32
C THR A 143 -8.77 2.92 -0.64
N SER A 144 -9.62 2.25 0.18
CA SER A 144 -9.34 0.93 0.75
C SER A 144 -9.05 -0.15 -0.28
N PHE A 145 -9.45 0.01 -1.55
CA PHE A 145 -9.21 -0.94 -2.63
C PHE A 145 -8.18 -0.44 -3.64
N ALA A 146 -8.10 0.86 -3.88
CA ALA A 146 -7.03 1.49 -4.64
C ALA A 146 -5.66 1.22 -4.03
N THR A 147 -5.57 1.30 -2.70
CA THR A 147 -4.32 1.14 -1.93
C THR A 147 -3.71 -0.26 -2.07
N PRO A 148 -4.43 -1.37 -1.79
CA PRO A 148 -3.90 -2.71 -1.97
C PRO A 148 -3.66 -3.08 -3.43
N ARG A 149 -4.45 -2.56 -4.38
CA ARG A 149 -4.15 -2.70 -5.82
C ARG A 149 -2.78 -2.11 -6.14
N THR A 150 -2.49 -0.92 -5.64
CA THR A 150 -1.17 -0.29 -5.81
C THR A 150 -0.07 -1.13 -5.18
N ALA A 151 -0.29 -1.69 -3.99
CA ALA A 151 0.67 -2.59 -3.34
C ALA A 151 0.94 -3.84 -4.19
N GLY A 152 -0.08 -4.42 -4.81
CA GLY A 152 0.06 -5.53 -5.76
C GLY A 152 0.92 -5.15 -6.97
N LEU A 153 0.66 -4.01 -7.60
CA LEU A 153 1.48 -3.51 -8.71
C LEU A 153 2.93 -3.25 -8.29
N LEU A 154 3.16 -2.67 -7.12
CA LEU A 154 4.51 -2.45 -6.59
C LEU A 154 5.23 -3.78 -6.31
N SER A 155 4.50 -4.84 -5.94
CA SER A 155 5.11 -6.16 -5.76
C SER A 155 5.58 -6.78 -7.08
N GLU A 156 4.85 -6.59 -8.20
CA GLU A 156 5.30 -6.97 -9.54
C GLU A 156 6.55 -6.19 -9.97
N VAL A 157 6.56 -4.88 -9.70
CA VAL A 157 7.73 -4.03 -9.99
C VAL A 157 8.94 -4.52 -9.20
N LEU A 158 8.78 -4.81 -7.91
CA LEU A 158 9.86 -5.31 -7.06
C LEU A 158 10.39 -6.67 -7.54
N GLU A 159 9.50 -7.58 -7.91
CA GLU A 159 9.87 -8.88 -8.48
C GLU A 159 10.66 -8.72 -9.78
N SER A 160 10.19 -7.86 -10.68
CA SER A 160 10.86 -7.56 -11.95
C SER A 160 12.26 -6.97 -11.72
N LEU A 161 12.38 -6.01 -10.80
CA LEU A 161 13.67 -5.41 -10.45
C LEU A 161 14.64 -6.44 -9.86
N ARG A 162 14.17 -7.31 -8.96
CA ARG A 162 14.99 -8.39 -8.39
C ARG A 162 15.44 -9.40 -9.46
N SER A 163 14.57 -9.72 -10.40
CA SER A 163 14.87 -10.62 -11.51
C SER A 163 15.91 -10.03 -12.45
N GLU A 164 15.83 -8.74 -12.76
CA GLU A 164 16.73 -8.08 -13.73
C GLU A 164 18.08 -7.70 -13.12
N PHE A 165 18.07 -7.16 -11.90
CA PHE A 165 19.26 -6.57 -11.27
C PHE A 165 19.86 -7.43 -10.15
N GLY A 166 19.32 -8.61 -9.89
CA GLY A 166 19.72 -9.47 -8.80
C GLY A 166 19.17 -9.04 -7.45
N ASP A 167 18.87 -10.03 -6.64
CA ASP A 167 18.23 -9.88 -5.33
C ASP A 167 19.26 -10.01 -4.21
N LEU A 168 19.42 -8.98 -3.41
CA LEU A 168 20.25 -8.98 -2.20
C LEU A 168 19.42 -9.19 -0.94
N SER A 169 18.07 -9.32 -1.05
CA SER A 169 17.22 -9.48 0.12
C SER A 169 17.54 -10.77 0.86
N SER A 170 18.08 -10.64 2.06
CA SER A 170 18.38 -11.81 2.91
C SER A 170 17.22 -12.19 3.83
N GLY A 171 16.14 -11.44 3.80
CA GLY A 171 15.00 -11.61 4.69
C GLY A 171 15.24 -11.28 6.16
N ALA A 172 16.48 -11.38 6.62
CA ALA A 172 16.85 -11.17 8.02
C ALA A 172 17.51 -9.81 8.30
N ASP A 173 18.17 -9.22 7.28
CA ASP A 173 18.81 -7.91 7.40
C ASP A 173 17.95 -6.84 6.74
N PRO A 174 17.36 -5.91 7.52
CA PRO A 174 16.54 -4.83 6.96
C PRO A 174 17.28 -3.98 5.92
N ASN A 175 18.59 -3.83 6.04
CA ASN A 175 19.37 -3.02 5.10
C ASN A 175 19.52 -3.67 3.72
N LEU A 176 19.30 -4.98 3.63
CA LEU A 176 19.36 -5.73 2.37
C LEU A 176 17.97 -6.04 1.81
N ARG A 177 16.90 -5.77 2.52
CA ARG A 177 15.53 -6.10 2.13
C ARG A 177 15.17 -5.60 0.73
N MET A 178 15.49 -4.35 0.45
CA MET A 178 15.28 -3.70 -0.84
C MET A 178 16.59 -3.57 -1.65
N GLY A 179 17.53 -4.45 -1.38
CA GLY A 179 18.84 -4.44 -2.02
C GLY A 179 18.79 -5.06 -3.42
N LEU A 180 19.40 -4.36 -4.37
CA LEU A 180 19.56 -4.75 -5.76
C LEU A 180 21.02 -4.61 -6.16
N ILE A 181 21.46 -5.37 -7.18
CA ILE A 181 22.79 -5.24 -7.78
C ILE A 181 22.65 -4.54 -9.12
N VAL A 182 22.85 -3.24 -9.15
CA VAL A 182 22.73 -2.42 -10.37
C VAL A 182 24.16 -2.15 -10.91
N ASN A 183 24.48 -2.67 -12.09
CA ASN A 183 25.81 -2.53 -12.72
C ASN A 183 26.99 -2.92 -11.80
N GLY A 184 26.81 -3.99 -11.01
CA GLY A 184 27.81 -4.45 -10.06
C GLY A 184 27.94 -3.61 -8.78
N THR A 185 27.05 -2.67 -8.55
CA THR A 185 26.98 -1.83 -7.33
C THR A 185 25.73 -2.17 -6.54
N ASN A 186 25.87 -2.31 -5.24
CA ASN A 186 24.73 -2.51 -4.36
C ASN A 186 23.91 -1.22 -4.27
N PHE A 187 22.65 -1.32 -4.55
CA PHE A 187 21.66 -0.24 -4.48
C PHE A 187 20.53 -0.67 -3.53
N SER A 188 20.02 0.22 -2.69
CA SER A 188 18.86 -0.04 -1.84
C SER A 188 17.70 0.80 -2.31
N LEU A 189 16.67 0.16 -2.85
CA LEU A 189 15.44 0.83 -3.26
C LEU A 189 14.71 1.38 -2.02
N THR A 190 14.26 2.61 -2.11
CA THR A 190 13.53 3.27 -1.02
C THR A 190 12.08 3.55 -1.42
N ASN A 191 11.26 3.85 -0.43
CA ASN A 191 9.88 4.30 -0.66
C ASN A 191 9.83 5.61 -1.47
N ASP A 192 10.82 6.48 -1.28
CA ASP A 192 10.94 7.73 -2.03
C ASP A 192 11.28 7.48 -3.50
N ASP A 193 12.19 6.56 -3.80
CA ASP A 193 12.49 6.16 -5.19
C ASP A 193 11.24 5.66 -5.93
N LEU A 194 10.43 4.85 -5.25
CA LEU A 194 9.17 4.35 -5.81
C LEU A 194 8.13 5.46 -6.00
N ARG A 195 8.00 6.35 -5.02
CA ARG A 195 7.11 7.51 -5.11
C ARG A 195 7.49 8.41 -6.27
N ASP A 196 8.77 8.71 -6.42
CA ASP A 196 9.28 9.54 -7.52
C ASP A 196 9.04 8.87 -8.87
N ALA A 197 9.28 7.56 -8.99
CA ALA A 197 9.01 6.79 -10.20
C ALA A 197 7.52 6.81 -10.57
N LEU A 198 6.62 6.61 -9.60
CA LEU A 198 5.18 6.68 -9.80
C LEU A 198 4.73 8.08 -10.26
N ASN A 199 5.26 9.14 -9.64
CA ASN A 199 4.98 10.51 -10.04
C ASN A 199 5.47 10.83 -11.46
N LEU A 200 6.60 10.28 -11.89
CA LEU A 200 7.13 10.48 -13.25
C LEU A 200 6.34 9.68 -14.31
N SER A 201 5.71 8.57 -13.93
CA SER A 201 4.92 7.73 -14.83
C SER A 201 3.46 8.18 -14.99
N ALA A 202 3.01 9.13 -14.18
CA ALA A 202 1.62 9.60 -14.14
C ALA A 202 1.25 10.63 -15.25
N TRP A 203 2.08 10.81 -16.29
CA TRP A 203 1.86 11.76 -17.41
C TRP A 203 1.70 11.06 -18.75
#